data_1626716eadae4db645e6466a7cada229
#
_entry.id   1626716eadae4db645e6466a7cada229
#
_cell.length_a   1.000
_cell.length_b   1.000
_cell.length_c   1.000
_cell.angle_alpha   90.00
_cell.angle_beta   90.00
_cell.angle_gamma   90.00
#
_symmetry.space_group_name_H-M   'P 1'
#
loop_
_entity.id
_entity.type
_entity.pdbx_description
1 polymer ?
#
loop_
_entity_poly.entity_id
_entity_poly.type
_entity_poly.pdbx_seq_one_letter_code
_entity_poly.pdbx_strand_id
1 'polypeptide(L)'
;MGKAAASGSFEARPMKISLREARAIDYGFARQLCFATTREPVERAFGWDEYSQDAIFARQFVPSEVRIVTLEGKDIGWIQTQIDDRTVNLCQFYIAPEIQRRGIGGVVLKQLLAEARKRGKDVTLSVMKGNRALGFYRRHGFRVTHEDRYKFHLRFEPKQSLRGIGPSMGMRRG
;
A
#
# COMPACT_ATOMS: atom_id res chain seq x y z
N MET A 1 -24.51 -15.72 49.87
CA MET A 1 -23.31 -14.90 49.55
C MET A 1 -22.91 -15.23 48.11
N GLY A 2 -23.46 -14.48 47.14
CA GLY A 2 -23.18 -14.65 45.73
C GLY A 2 -22.09 -13.69 45.30
N LYS A 3 -21.01 -14.26 44.73
CA LYS A 3 -19.88 -13.50 44.22
C LYS A 3 -20.16 -13.25 42.72
N ALA A 4 -20.59 -12.04 42.37
CA ALA A 4 -20.73 -11.61 41.03
C ALA A 4 -19.34 -11.50 40.38
N ALA A 5 -19.07 -12.34 39.38
CA ALA A 5 -17.90 -12.22 38.52
C ALA A 5 -18.16 -11.09 37.52
N ALA A 6 -17.44 -9.98 37.66
CA ALA A 6 -17.42 -8.92 36.67
C ALA A 6 -16.62 -9.43 35.45
N SER A 7 -17.32 -9.84 34.41
CA SER A 7 -16.75 -10.07 33.08
C SER A 7 -16.42 -8.70 32.44
N GLY A 8 -15.23 -8.21 32.69
CA GLY A 8 -14.69 -7.05 31.98
C GLY A 8 -14.44 -7.46 30.52
N SER A 9 -15.31 -7.06 29.63
CA SER A 9 -15.08 -7.12 28.18
C SER A 9 -13.87 -6.23 27.89
N PHE A 10 -12.73 -6.85 27.60
CA PHE A 10 -11.59 -6.15 27.01
C PHE A 10 -11.99 -5.76 25.58
N GLU A 11 -12.61 -4.61 25.42
CA GLU A 11 -12.76 -4.01 24.12
C GLU A 11 -11.36 -3.68 23.60
N ALA A 12 -10.88 -4.47 22.67
CA ALA A 12 -9.62 -4.22 21.97
C ALA A 12 -9.72 -2.85 21.29
N ARG A 13 -9.01 -1.87 21.82
CA ARG A 13 -8.94 -0.52 21.28
C ARG A 13 -8.51 -0.61 19.81
N PRO A 14 -9.27 -0.06 18.85
CA PRO A 14 -8.91 -0.17 17.44
C PRO A 14 -7.54 0.48 17.22
N MET A 15 -6.60 -0.26 16.63
CA MET A 15 -5.25 0.23 16.31
C MET A 15 -5.37 1.46 15.42
N LYS A 16 -4.90 2.61 15.90
CA LYS A 16 -4.90 3.85 15.12
C LYS A 16 -3.76 3.85 14.11
N ILE A 17 -4.07 3.47 12.87
CA ILE A 17 -3.15 3.52 11.74
C ILE A 17 -3.46 4.76 10.93
N SER A 18 -2.44 5.57 10.63
CA SER A 18 -2.57 6.76 9.78
C SER A 18 -1.40 6.91 8.81
N LEU A 19 -1.59 7.75 7.82
CA LEU A 19 -0.59 8.14 6.83
C LEU A 19 -0.32 9.62 7.00
N ARG A 20 0.95 10.01 7.08
CA ARG A 20 1.40 11.40 7.08
C ARG A 20 2.34 11.65 5.92
N GLU A 21 2.38 12.85 5.40
CA GLU A 21 3.35 13.26 4.40
C GLU A 21 4.78 13.08 4.92
N ALA A 22 5.68 12.61 4.04
CA ALA A 22 7.08 12.51 4.36
C ALA A 22 7.77 13.88 4.35
N ARG A 23 8.79 14.00 5.17
CA ARG A 23 9.69 15.15 5.25
C ARG A 23 11.11 14.72 4.94
N ALA A 24 12.00 15.66 4.64
CA ALA A 24 13.39 15.32 4.34
C ALA A 24 14.08 14.48 5.44
N ILE A 25 13.73 14.72 6.70
CA ILE A 25 14.26 13.96 7.85
C ILE A 25 13.86 12.47 7.83
N ASP A 26 12.79 12.09 7.13
CA ASP A 26 12.32 10.72 7.06
C ASP A 26 13.16 9.85 6.10
N TYR A 27 14.06 10.44 5.33
CA TYR A 27 14.94 9.72 4.38
C TYR A 27 15.70 8.57 5.05
N GLY A 28 16.33 8.83 6.20
CA GLY A 28 17.10 7.81 6.93
C GLY A 28 16.23 6.63 7.38
N PHE A 29 15.06 6.91 7.93
CA PHE A 29 14.08 5.89 8.32
C PHE A 29 13.62 5.06 7.10
N ALA A 30 13.23 5.73 6.04
CA ALA A 30 12.75 5.08 4.82
C ALA A 30 13.82 4.17 4.18
N ARG A 31 15.07 4.66 4.10
CA ARG A 31 16.22 3.89 3.61
C ARG A 31 16.46 2.65 4.46
N GLN A 32 16.58 2.82 5.77
CA GLN A 32 16.85 1.73 6.69
C GLN A 32 15.79 0.63 6.57
N LEU A 33 14.52 1.01 6.51
CA LEU A 33 13.42 0.06 6.39
C LEU A 33 13.40 -0.63 5.03
N CYS A 34 13.65 0.10 3.94
CA CYS A 34 13.80 -0.48 2.61
C CYS A 34 14.89 -1.56 2.60
N PHE A 35 16.07 -1.24 3.13
CA PHE A 35 17.21 -2.17 3.17
C PHE A 35 16.92 -3.39 4.06
N ALA A 36 16.36 -3.19 5.23
CA ALA A 36 15.98 -4.29 6.13
C ALA A 36 15.01 -5.29 5.48
N THR A 37 14.14 -4.82 4.56
CA THR A 37 13.13 -5.66 3.93
C THR A 37 13.55 -6.24 2.57
N THR A 38 14.49 -5.58 1.87
CA THR A 38 14.89 -5.98 0.52
C THR A 38 16.25 -6.66 0.45
N ARG A 39 17.10 -6.52 1.47
CA ARG A 39 18.47 -7.05 1.46
C ARG A 39 18.53 -8.52 1.12
N GLU A 40 17.85 -9.37 1.89
CA GLU A 40 17.91 -10.82 1.70
C GLU A 40 17.49 -11.28 0.29
N PRO A 41 16.33 -10.87 -0.25
CA PRO A 41 15.94 -11.27 -1.60
C PRO A 41 16.84 -10.70 -2.70
N VAL A 42 17.36 -9.49 -2.55
CA VAL A 42 18.28 -8.88 -3.53
C VAL A 42 19.63 -9.57 -3.49
N GLU A 43 20.19 -9.79 -2.31
CA GLU A 43 21.46 -10.46 -2.12
C GLU A 43 21.46 -11.88 -2.71
N ARG A 44 20.37 -12.61 -2.51
CA ARG A 44 20.19 -13.97 -3.07
C ARG A 44 20.11 -13.97 -4.60
N ALA A 45 19.49 -12.95 -5.20
CA ALA A 45 19.23 -12.91 -6.63
C ALA A 45 20.36 -12.28 -7.44
N PHE A 46 21.02 -11.24 -6.89
CA PHE A 46 21.93 -10.37 -7.64
C PHE A 46 23.22 -10.03 -6.90
N GLY A 47 23.37 -10.45 -5.64
CA GLY A 47 24.38 -9.92 -4.73
C GLY A 47 23.96 -8.57 -4.12
N TRP A 48 24.64 -8.18 -3.02
CA TRP A 48 24.37 -6.91 -2.34
C TRP A 48 25.62 -6.04 -2.37
N ASP A 49 25.53 -4.92 -3.07
CA ASP A 49 26.50 -3.83 -3.01
C ASP A 49 25.83 -2.58 -2.42
N GLU A 50 26.28 -2.19 -1.21
CA GLU A 50 25.65 -1.13 -0.45
C GLU A 50 25.69 0.22 -1.17
N TYR A 51 26.81 0.54 -1.83
CA TYR A 51 26.96 1.77 -2.58
C TYR A 51 25.96 1.86 -3.74
N SER A 52 25.83 0.79 -4.51
CA SER A 52 24.85 0.71 -5.59
C SER A 52 23.41 0.80 -5.09
N GLN A 53 23.09 0.12 -3.98
CA GLN A 53 21.76 0.18 -3.39
C GLN A 53 21.43 1.58 -2.85
N ASP A 54 22.40 2.27 -2.26
CA ASP A 54 22.23 3.66 -1.84
C ASP A 54 21.95 4.59 -3.02
N ALA A 55 22.71 4.45 -4.09
CA ALA A 55 22.50 5.25 -5.30
C ALA A 55 21.13 4.97 -5.95
N ILE A 56 20.67 3.73 -5.93
CA ILE A 56 19.34 3.34 -6.41
C ILE A 56 18.26 3.98 -5.52
N PHE A 57 18.37 3.81 -4.20
CA PHE A 57 17.41 4.36 -3.25
C PHE A 57 17.31 5.88 -3.36
N ALA A 58 18.44 6.57 -3.39
CA ALA A 58 18.50 8.05 -3.50
C ALA A 58 17.80 8.57 -4.77
N ARG A 59 17.90 7.85 -5.89
CA ARG A 59 17.21 8.21 -7.14
C ARG A 59 15.73 7.92 -7.12
N GLN A 60 15.29 6.89 -6.38
CA GLN A 60 13.90 6.43 -6.35
C GLN A 60 13.07 7.11 -5.27
N PHE A 61 13.69 7.54 -4.17
CA PHE A 61 12.99 8.17 -3.06
C PHE A 61 12.66 9.64 -3.38
N VAL A 62 11.38 9.90 -3.64
CA VAL A 62 10.86 11.25 -3.92
C VAL A 62 9.94 11.65 -2.74
N PRO A 63 10.39 12.53 -1.83
CA PRO A 63 9.64 12.84 -0.60
C PRO A 63 8.19 13.26 -0.83
N SER A 64 7.91 14.04 -1.90
CA SER A 64 6.56 14.49 -2.25
C SER A 64 5.61 13.36 -2.70
N GLU A 65 6.14 12.19 -3.04
CA GLU A 65 5.38 10.99 -3.41
C GLU A 65 5.23 10.01 -2.24
N VAL A 66 5.94 10.28 -1.12
CA VAL A 66 6.05 9.36 0.02
C VAL A 66 5.11 9.77 1.14
N ARG A 67 4.42 8.77 1.69
CA ARG A 67 3.67 8.90 2.95
C ARG A 67 4.18 7.89 3.97
N ILE A 68 4.45 8.38 5.17
CA ILE A 68 4.88 7.55 6.31
C ILE A 68 3.66 6.91 6.94
N VAL A 69 3.74 5.60 7.17
CA VAL A 69 2.72 4.83 7.89
C VAL A 69 3.01 4.93 9.38
N THR A 70 2.01 5.34 10.16
CA THR A 70 2.15 5.43 11.62
C THR A 70 1.17 4.50 12.32
N LEU A 71 1.59 3.93 13.45
CA LEU A 71 0.76 3.18 14.37
C LEU A 71 0.84 3.86 15.75
N GLU A 72 -0.29 4.35 16.27
CA GLU A 72 -0.34 5.09 17.53
C GLU A 72 0.69 6.25 17.56
N GLY A 73 0.89 6.91 16.42
CA GLY A 73 1.84 8.02 16.25
C GLY A 73 3.30 7.62 16.05
N LYS A 74 3.66 6.34 16.09
CA LYS A 74 5.01 5.85 15.80
C LYS A 74 5.15 5.48 14.33
N ASP A 75 6.24 5.89 13.70
CA ASP A 75 6.56 5.55 12.32
C ASP A 75 6.89 4.06 12.21
N ILE A 76 6.16 3.34 11.35
CA ILE A 76 6.24 1.89 11.24
C ILE A 76 6.39 1.39 9.81
N GLY A 77 6.34 2.28 8.84
CA GLY A 77 6.39 1.93 7.44
C GLY A 77 6.29 3.16 6.55
N TRP A 78 6.30 2.93 5.26
CA TRP A 78 6.06 3.98 4.28
C TRP A 78 5.56 3.41 2.96
N ILE A 79 4.85 4.26 2.21
CA ILE A 79 4.42 3.99 0.84
C ILE A 79 4.89 5.10 -0.06
N GLN A 80 5.16 4.79 -1.32
CA GLN A 80 5.41 5.78 -2.38
C GLN A 80 4.45 5.54 -3.52
N THR A 81 3.78 6.60 -3.94
CA THR A 81 2.78 6.55 -5.01
C THR A 81 3.02 7.65 -6.03
N GLN A 82 2.99 7.29 -7.30
CA GLN A 82 2.94 8.23 -8.41
C GLN A 82 1.51 8.30 -8.95
N ILE A 83 1.03 9.50 -9.17
CA ILE A 83 -0.36 9.73 -9.56
C ILE A 83 -0.36 10.44 -10.92
N ASP A 84 -0.99 9.81 -11.90
CA ASP A 84 -1.32 10.42 -13.20
C ASP A 84 -2.84 10.65 -13.35
N ASP A 85 -3.31 11.01 -14.55
CA ASP A 85 -4.71 11.31 -14.80
C ASP A 85 -5.65 10.11 -14.56
N ARG A 86 -5.18 8.89 -14.74
CA ARG A 86 -5.99 7.67 -14.73
C ARG A 86 -5.60 6.69 -13.64
N THR A 87 -4.36 6.75 -13.17
CA THR A 87 -3.82 5.72 -12.28
C THR A 87 -3.13 6.29 -11.05
N VAL A 88 -3.08 5.47 -10.02
CA VAL A 88 -2.19 5.60 -8.86
C VAL A 88 -1.24 4.42 -8.93
N ASN A 89 0.03 4.65 -9.25
CA ASN A 89 1.05 3.62 -9.24
C ASN A 89 1.67 3.51 -7.84
N LEU A 90 1.46 2.37 -7.18
CA LEU A 90 2.11 2.04 -5.91
C LEU A 90 3.53 1.55 -6.19
N CYS A 91 4.51 2.47 -6.11
CA CYS A 91 5.91 2.19 -6.42
C CYS A 91 6.60 1.39 -5.33
N GLN A 92 6.36 1.75 -4.06
CA GLN A 92 7.00 1.18 -2.89
C GLN A 92 6.00 1.02 -1.76
N PHE A 93 6.13 -0.07 -0.98
CA PHE A 93 5.31 -0.33 0.20
C PHE A 93 6.07 -1.19 1.19
N TYR A 94 6.45 -0.60 2.31
CA TYR A 94 7.21 -1.26 3.37
C TYR A 94 6.54 -1.07 4.72
N ILE A 95 6.48 -2.15 5.49
CA ILE A 95 6.08 -2.18 6.91
C ILE A 95 7.20 -2.86 7.68
N ALA A 96 7.54 -2.33 8.83
CA ALA A 96 8.59 -2.85 9.68
C ALA A 96 8.39 -4.36 9.97
N PRO A 97 9.42 -5.20 9.76
CA PRO A 97 9.30 -6.67 9.82
C PRO A 97 8.68 -7.17 11.13
N GLU A 98 9.03 -6.57 12.26
CA GLU A 98 8.60 -6.96 13.61
C GLU A 98 7.08 -6.78 13.86
N ILE A 99 6.43 -5.97 13.02
CA ILE A 99 4.99 -5.70 13.14
C ILE A 99 4.18 -6.18 11.93
N GLN A 100 4.82 -6.80 10.95
CA GLN A 100 4.14 -7.44 9.83
C GLN A 100 3.21 -8.56 10.33
N ARG A 101 2.34 -9.07 9.44
CA ARG A 101 1.38 -10.17 9.70
C ARG A 101 0.32 -9.87 10.76
N ARG A 102 0.19 -8.61 11.20
CA ARG A 102 -0.86 -8.12 12.11
C ARG A 102 -2.02 -7.42 11.38
N GLY A 103 -2.12 -7.59 10.07
CA GLY A 103 -3.17 -6.97 9.26
C GLY A 103 -2.91 -5.50 8.86
N ILE A 104 -1.86 -4.86 9.40
CA ILE A 104 -1.55 -3.44 9.20
C ILE A 104 -1.42 -3.09 7.71
N GLY A 105 -0.66 -3.89 6.95
CA GLY A 105 -0.50 -3.68 5.51
C GLY A 105 -1.84 -3.70 4.76
N GLY A 106 -2.77 -4.56 5.18
CA GLY A 106 -4.12 -4.61 4.61
C GLY A 106 -4.93 -3.36 4.91
N VAL A 107 -4.80 -2.78 6.10
CA VAL A 107 -5.46 -1.51 6.47
C VAL A 107 -4.93 -0.37 5.61
N VAL A 108 -3.60 -0.23 5.49
CA VAL A 108 -2.96 0.80 4.67
C VAL A 108 -3.36 0.67 3.20
N LEU A 109 -3.31 -0.54 2.66
CA LEU A 109 -3.70 -0.77 1.26
C LEU A 109 -5.18 -0.43 1.02
N LYS A 110 -6.08 -0.81 1.93
CA LYS A 110 -7.50 -0.44 1.84
C LYS A 110 -7.73 1.06 1.86
N GLN A 111 -6.97 1.82 2.66
CA GLN A 111 -7.02 3.29 2.66
C GLN A 111 -6.62 3.84 1.30
N LEU A 112 -5.49 3.38 0.73
CA LEU A 112 -5.03 3.77 -0.61
C LEU A 112 -6.09 3.46 -1.69
N LEU A 113 -6.67 2.25 -1.67
CA LEU A 113 -7.69 1.84 -2.63
C LEU A 113 -8.98 2.67 -2.49
N ALA A 114 -9.35 3.06 -1.26
CA ALA A 114 -10.50 3.94 -1.03
C ALA A 114 -10.26 5.35 -1.57
N GLU A 115 -9.04 5.89 -1.38
CA GLU A 115 -8.65 7.19 -1.95
C GLU A 115 -8.66 7.16 -3.48
N ALA A 116 -8.07 6.14 -4.08
CA ALA A 116 -8.06 5.95 -5.54
C ALA A 116 -9.49 5.84 -6.11
N ARG A 117 -10.37 5.07 -5.43
CA ARG A 117 -11.78 4.94 -5.81
C ARG A 117 -12.52 6.27 -5.78
N LYS A 118 -12.31 7.10 -4.75
CA LYS A 118 -12.92 8.44 -4.67
C LYS A 118 -12.49 9.34 -5.83
N ARG A 119 -11.29 9.12 -6.37
CA ARG A 119 -10.74 9.88 -7.51
C ARG A 119 -11.05 9.23 -8.86
N GLY A 120 -11.74 8.09 -8.89
CA GLY A 120 -12.04 7.34 -10.12
C GLY A 120 -10.79 6.77 -10.79
N LYS A 121 -9.70 6.52 -10.04
CA LYS A 121 -8.43 6.05 -10.57
C LYS A 121 -8.21 4.58 -10.27
N ASP A 122 -7.61 3.88 -11.23
CA ASP A 122 -7.10 2.53 -11.01
C ASP A 122 -5.84 2.57 -10.15
N VAL A 123 -5.52 1.46 -9.49
CA VAL A 123 -4.24 1.31 -8.79
C VAL A 123 -3.40 0.26 -9.50
N THR A 124 -2.15 0.61 -9.81
CA THR A 124 -1.19 -0.29 -10.46
C THR A 124 0.02 -0.51 -9.56
N LEU A 125 0.66 -1.65 -9.71
CA LEU A 125 1.92 -1.98 -9.04
C LEU A 125 2.64 -3.12 -9.77
N SER A 126 3.91 -3.32 -9.44
CA SER A 126 4.69 -4.46 -9.91
C SER A 126 5.26 -5.24 -8.73
N VAL A 127 5.31 -6.58 -8.85
CA VAL A 127 5.85 -7.48 -7.83
C VAL A 127 6.87 -8.40 -8.47
N MET A 128 8.05 -8.54 -7.86
CA MET A 128 9.06 -9.50 -8.30
C MET A 128 8.51 -10.93 -8.27
N LYS A 129 8.83 -11.73 -9.29
CA LYS A 129 8.52 -13.17 -9.29
C LYS A 129 9.18 -13.84 -8.08
N GLY A 130 8.42 -14.72 -7.42
CA GLY A 130 8.86 -15.34 -6.15
C GLY A 130 8.57 -14.51 -4.89
N ASN A 131 8.16 -13.25 -4.99
CA ASN A 131 7.79 -12.46 -3.83
C ASN A 131 6.41 -12.86 -3.29
N ARG A 132 6.34 -13.16 -2.00
CA ARG A 132 5.09 -13.54 -1.29
C ARG A 132 4.01 -12.45 -1.32
N ALA A 133 4.37 -11.20 -1.60
CA ALA A 133 3.44 -10.08 -1.72
C ALA A 133 2.43 -10.27 -2.85
N LEU A 134 2.70 -11.07 -3.88
CA LEU A 134 1.73 -11.37 -4.94
C LEU A 134 0.40 -11.89 -4.38
N GLY A 135 0.46 -12.86 -3.45
CA GLY A 135 -0.73 -13.39 -2.79
C GLY A 135 -1.47 -12.35 -1.94
N PHE A 136 -0.73 -11.45 -1.29
CA PHE A 136 -1.31 -10.35 -0.54
C PHE A 136 -2.11 -9.40 -1.45
N TYR A 137 -1.56 -8.95 -2.57
CA TYR A 137 -2.27 -8.06 -3.49
C TYR A 137 -3.47 -8.73 -4.15
N ARG A 138 -3.36 -10.00 -4.55
CA ARG A 138 -4.50 -10.77 -5.09
C ARG A 138 -5.68 -10.83 -4.12
N ARG A 139 -5.44 -11.07 -2.83
CA ARG A 139 -6.49 -11.08 -1.80
C ARG A 139 -7.16 -9.71 -1.60
N HIS A 140 -6.51 -8.63 -2.03
CA HIS A 140 -7.06 -7.27 -2.00
C HIS A 140 -7.68 -6.83 -3.34
N GLY A 141 -7.89 -7.77 -4.27
CA GLY A 141 -8.62 -7.52 -5.51
C GLY A 141 -7.76 -7.11 -6.70
N PHE A 142 -6.45 -7.15 -6.57
CA PHE A 142 -5.56 -6.94 -7.72
C PHE A 142 -5.56 -8.15 -8.65
N ARG A 143 -5.50 -7.88 -9.95
CA ARG A 143 -5.34 -8.89 -11.00
C ARG A 143 -4.02 -8.68 -11.70
N VAL A 144 -3.35 -9.77 -12.09
CA VAL A 144 -2.17 -9.71 -12.97
C VAL A 144 -2.65 -9.33 -14.36
N THR A 145 -2.11 -8.26 -14.92
CA THR A 145 -2.42 -7.81 -16.29
C THR A 145 -1.44 -8.38 -17.30
N HIS A 146 -0.18 -8.43 -16.94
CA HIS A 146 0.89 -9.05 -17.74
C HIS A 146 2.08 -9.37 -16.83
N GLU A 147 3.07 -10.05 -17.38
CA GLU A 147 4.33 -10.32 -16.72
C GLU A 147 5.50 -10.09 -17.68
N ASP A 148 6.64 -9.73 -17.14
CA ASP A 148 7.91 -9.71 -17.83
C ASP A 148 8.83 -10.80 -17.27
N ARG A 149 10.12 -10.77 -17.65
CA ARG A 149 11.11 -11.76 -17.19
C ARG A 149 11.21 -11.83 -15.66
N TYR A 150 11.03 -10.71 -14.95
CA TYR A 150 11.34 -10.60 -13.53
C TYR A 150 10.11 -10.29 -12.66
N LYS A 151 9.05 -9.69 -13.22
CA LYS A 151 7.94 -9.13 -12.46
C LYS A 151 6.58 -9.55 -12.98
N PHE A 152 5.61 -9.59 -12.07
CA PHE A 152 4.18 -9.51 -12.37
C PHE A 152 3.73 -8.05 -12.27
N HIS A 153 2.94 -7.59 -13.24
CA HIS A 153 2.29 -6.28 -13.23
C HIS A 153 0.82 -6.47 -12.87
N LEU A 154 0.37 -5.73 -11.87
CA LEU A 154 -0.97 -5.89 -11.31
C LEU A 154 -1.75 -4.60 -11.41
N ARG A 155 -3.07 -4.75 -11.53
CA ARG A 155 -4.03 -3.64 -11.54
C ARG A 155 -5.21 -3.96 -10.64
N PHE A 156 -5.67 -2.95 -9.94
CA PHE A 156 -6.93 -2.89 -9.24
C PHE A 156 -7.81 -1.84 -9.92
N GLU A 157 -8.99 -2.25 -10.38
CA GLU A 157 -9.99 -1.37 -10.99
C GLU A 157 -11.11 -1.16 -9.97
N PRO A 158 -11.33 0.07 -9.49
CA PRO A 158 -12.46 0.34 -8.62
C PRO A 158 -13.75 0.10 -9.41
N LYS A 159 -14.65 -0.75 -8.90
CA LYS A 159 -15.99 -0.87 -9.50
C LYS A 159 -16.62 0.50 -9.56
N GLN A 160 -16.89 1.00 -10.76
CA GLN A 160 -17.65 2.22 -10.95
C GLN A 160 -19.02 2.00 -10.30
N SER A 161 -19.35 2.80 -9.29
CA SER A 161 -20.75 2.93 -8.89
C SER A 161 -21.50 3.47 -10.09
N LEU A 162 -22.46 2.70 -10.60
CA LEU A 162 -23.43 3.15 -11.57
C LEU A 162 -24.27 4.28 -10.93
N ARG A 163 -23.71 5.47 -10.83
CA ARG A 163 -24.46 6.69 -10.49
C ARG A 163 -24.94 7.28 -11.80
N GLY A 164 -26.24 7.08 -12.06
CA GLY A 164 -27.03 7.97 -12.92
C GLY A 164 -27.02 7.65 -14.40
N ILE A 165 -27.66 6.55 -14.81
CA ILE A 165 -28.47 6.63 -16.02
C ILE A 165 -29.78 7.23 -15.54
N GLY A 166 -29.87 8.57 -15.57
CA GLY A 166 -31.15 9.25 -15.42
C GLY A 166 -32.11 8.77 -16.52
N PRO A 167 -33.42 8.62 -16.23
CA PRO A 167 -34.37 8.19 -17.23
C PRO A 167 -34.38 9.22 -18.37
N SER A 168 -34.09 8.74 -19.57
CA SER A 168 -34.29 9.48 -20.82
C SER A 168 -35.75 9.94 -20.87
N MET A 169 -35.94 11.24 -20.74
CA MET A 169 -37.23 11.89 -20.86
C MET A 169 -37.72 11.71 -22.27
N GLY A 170 -38.63 10.76 -22.45
CA GLY A 170 -39.30 10.49 -23.72
C GLY A 170 -40.03 11.73 -24.23
N MET A 171 -39.52 12.26 -25.30
CA MET A 171 -40.14 13.36 -26.05
C MET A 171 -41.38 12.81 -26.77
N ARG A 172 -42.57 13.00 -26.17
CA ARG A 172 -43.85 12.78 -26.84
C ARG A 172 -44.02 13.86 -27.88
N ARG A 173 -44.01 13.47 -29.14
CA ARG A 173 -44.54 14.32 -30.24
C ARG A 173 -46.06 14.20 -30.20
N GLY A 174 -46.75 15.31 -30.03
CA GLY A 174 -48.14 15.55 -30.40
C GLY A 174 -48.19 16.22 -31.76
#